data_53546dd3e35bd0609546457d0b2a2bc5
#
_entry.id   53546dd3e35bd0609546457d0b2a2bc5
#
_cell.length_a   1.000
_cell.length_b   1.000
_cell.length_c   1.000
_cell.angle_alpha   90.00
_cell.angle_beta   90.00
_cell.angle_gamma   90.00
#
_symmetry.space_group_name_H-M   'P 1'
#
loop_
_entity.id
_entity.type
_entity.pdbx_description
1 polymer ?
#
loop_
_entity_poly.entity_id
_entity_poly.type
_entity_poly.pdbx_seq_one_letter_code
_entity_poly.pdbx_strand_id
1 'polypeptide(L)'
;KDAKVCIRVQGSGRRKTASTVSTWGAMTADILALREHLIEQKVTGVVIESTSVYWKPFYYLLEDVLDVVLVNATAARNVPGRKTDVSDAAWLADLGAHGLLRASFVPPEPIRILRDLTRARTTIAQARVKEIQRLEKLLEDAGIKLSSVATDIVGVSGRAMLEALVAGQTDAAAVADLARRGLRAKI
;
A
#
# COMPACT_ATOMS: atom_id res chain seq x y z
N LYS A 1 -5.57 5.76 -14.75
CA LYS A 1 -4.40 6.57 -15.15
C LYS A 1 -3.58 5.76 -16.14
N ASP A 2 -2.93 6.44 -17.09
CA ASP A 2 -2.17 5.81 -18.15
C ASP A 2 -0.69 5.74 -17.80
N ALA A 3 0.02 4.75 -18.36
CA ALA A 3 1.47 4.63 -18.31
C ALA A 3 2.10 5.10 -19.63
N LYS A 4 3.15 5.89 -19.53
CA LYS A 4 4.00 6.21 -20.69
C LYS A 4 5.13 5.18 -20.76
N VAL A 5 5.22 4.51 -21.88
CA VAL A 5 6.20 3.43 -22.12
C VAL A 5 7.10 3.83 -23.27
N CYS A 6 8.40 3.75 -23.07
CA CYS A 6 9.40 3.94 -24.11
C CYS A 6 10.12 2.62 -24.40
N ILE A 7 10.04 2.14 -25.63
CA ILE A 7 10.87 1.05 -26.13
C ILE A 7 12.08 1.65 -26.82
N ARG A 8 13.27 1.32 -26.29
CA ARG A 8 14.55 1.74 -26.85
C ARG A 8 15.26 0.53 -27.47
N VAL A 9 15.56 0.64 -28.74
CA VAL A 9 16.29 -0.38 -29.49
C VAL A 9 17.70 0.13 -29.79
N GLN A 10 18.69 -0.56 -29.27
CA GLN A 10 20.08 -0.21 -29.47
C GLN A 10 20.47 -0.34 -30.95
N GLY A 11 21.03 0.68 -31.49
CA GLY A 11 21.61 0.64 -32.82
C GLY A 11 22.89 -0.21 -32.87
N SER A 12 23.16 -0.82 -34.01
CA SER A 12 24.40 -1.56 -34.25
C SER A 12 25.02 -1.18 -35.60
N GLY A 13 26.31 -1.01 -35.64
CA GLY A 13 27.03 -0.59 -36.84
C GLY A 13 26.55 0.80 -37.32
N ARG A 14 25.98 0.87 -38.54
CA ARG A 14 25.46 2.13 -39.12
C ARG A 14 24.03 2.49 -38.68
N ARG A 15 23.34 1.58 -37.98
CA ARG A 15 21.97 1.86 -37.48
C ARG A 15 22.04 2.70 -36.22
N LYS A 16 21.28 3.81 -36.20
CA LYS A 16 21.14 4.64 -35.00
C LYS A 16 20.22 3.96 -33.99
N THR A 17 20.42 4.26 -32.69
CA THR A 17 19.47 3.92 -31.64
C THR A 17 18.12 4.57 -31.92
N ALA A 18 17.05 3.79 -31.80
CA ALA A 18 15.68 4.25 -31.99
C ALA A 18 14.92 4.15 -30.65
N SER A 19 14.03 5.12 -30.40
CA SER A 19 13.16 5.13 -29.24
C SER A 19 11.74 5.45 -29.68
N THR A 20 10.79 4.64 -29.25
CA THR A 20 9.35 4.83 -29.55
C THR A 20 8.60 4.95 -28.24
N VAL A 21 7.83 6.05 -28.07
CA VAL A 21 7.01 6.28 -26.89
C VAL A 21 5.55 5.98 -27.20
N SER A 22 4.92 5.20 -26.35
CA SER A 22 3.50 4.84 -26.44
C SER A 22 2.79 5.05 -25.10
N THR A 23 1.45 5.05 -25.14
CA THR A 23 0.62 5.22 -23.95
C THR A 23 -0.25 3.99 -23.76
N TRP A 24 -0.25 3.44 -22.56
CA TRP A 24 -0.99 2.23 -22.21
C TRP A 24 -1.88 2.48 -20.99
N GLY A 25 -3.05 1.83 -20.98
CA GLY A 25 -3.92 1.85 -19.80
C GLY A 25 -3.30 1.11 -18.62
N ALA A 26 -3.87 1.32 -17.44
CA ALA A 26 -3.41 0.70 -16.19
C ALA A 26 -4.38 -0.37 -15.66
N MET A 27 -5.34 -0.80 -16.47
CA MET A 27 -6.19 -1.95 -16.14
C MET A 27 -5.42 -3.25 -16.42
N THR A 28 -5.77 -4.32 -15.73
CA THR A 28 -5.08 -5.62 -15.88
C THR A 28 -4.99 -6.07 -17.35
N ALA A 29 -6.08 -5.93 -18.11
CA ALA A 29 -6.10 -6.29 -19.53
C ALA A 29 -5.10 -5.46 -20.35
N ASP A 30 -4.99 -4.15 -20.08
CA ASP A 30 -4.06 -3.27 -20.78
C ASP A 30 -2.60 -3.61 -20.46
N ILE A 31 -2.31 -3.96 -19.20
CA ILE A 31 -0.97 -4.37 -18.77
C ILE A 31 -0.58 -5.71 -19.38
N LEU A 32 -1.52 -6.66 -19.48
CA LEU A 32 -1.29 -7.93 -20.17
C LEU A 32 -1.04 -7.72 -21.66
N ALA A 33 -1.81 -6.84 -22.32
CA ALA A 33 -1.56 -6.47 -23.72
C ALA A 33 -0.20 -5.79 -23.90
N LEU A 34 0.20 -4.93 -22.96
CA LEU A 34 1.54 -4.34 -22.93
C LEU A 34 2.62 -5.44 -22.79
N ARG A 35 2.43 -6.41 -21.92
CA ARG A 35 3.35 -7.54 -21.73
C ARG A 35 3.59 -8.29 -23.04
N GLU A 36 2.52 -8.69 -23.73
CA GLU A 36 2.62 -9.37 -25.01
C GLU A 36 3.34 -8.49 -26.06
N HIS A 37 3.00 -7.21 -26.12
CA HIS A 37 3.69 -6.27 -27.02
C HIS A 37 5.20 -6.17 -26.73
N LEU A 38 5.60 -6.11 -25.45
CA LEU A 38 7.02 -6.06 -25.07
C LEU A 38 7.76 -7.33 -25.46
N ILE A 39 7.10 -8.51 -25.33
CA ILE A 39 7.66 -9.79 -25.75
C ILE A 39 7.82 -9.84 -27.28
N GLU A 40 6.81 -9.42 -28.04
CA GLU A 40 6.87 -9.32 -29.50
C GLU A 40 7.99 -8.40 -30.00
N GLN A 41 8.21 -7.29 -29.30
CA GLN A 41 9.31 -6.35 -29.57
C GLN A 41 10.67 -6.88 -29.09
N LYS A 42 10.72 -8.07 -28.51
CA LYS A 42 11.96 -8.70 -27.98
C LYS A 42 12.66 -7.83 -26.95
N VAL A 43 11.88 -7.15 -26.11
CA VAL A 43 12.42 -6.38 -24.99
C VAL A 43 13.06 -7.34 -23.98
N THR A 44 14.29 -7.07 -23.59
CA THR A 44 15.05 -7.92 -22.67
C THR A 44 14.97 -7.45 -21.22
N GLY A 45 14.72 -6.15 -20.99
CA GLY A 45 14.62 -5.59 -19.66
C GLY A 45 13.65 -4.40 -19.61
N VAL A 46 12.99 -4.25 -18.50
CA VAL A 46 12.02 -3.17 -18.25
C VAL A 46 12.44 -2.39 -17.01
N VAL A 47 12.46 -1.06 -17.11
CA VAL A 47 12.70 -0.18 -15.97
C VAL A 47 11.39 0.50 -15.59
N ILE A 48 11.02 0.40 -14.32
CA ILE A 48 9.80 1.02 -13.77
C ILE A 48 10.18 2.00 -12.67
N GLU A 49 9.67 3.23 -12.74
CA GLU A 49 9.82 4.21 -11.67
C GLU A 49 8.86 3.92 -10.51
N SER A 50 9.36 3.90 -9.26
CA SER A 50 8.58 3.64 -8.05
C SER A 50 7.77 4.86 -7.62
N THR A 51 6.68 5.16 -8.32
CA THR A 51 5.75 6.22 -7.95
C THR A 51 4.61 5.66 -7.10
N SER A 52 4.59 5.95 -5.79
CA SER A 52 3.57 5.48 -4.84
C SER A 52 3.37 3.95 -4.92
N VAL A 53 2.14 3.48 -5.14
CA VAL A 53 1.78 2.06 -5.33
C VAL A 53 1.47 1.69 -6.79
N TYR A 54 1.52 2.66 -7.71
CA TYR A 54 1.09 2.49 -9.11
C TYR A 54 2.00 1.56 -9.92
N TRP A 55 3.25 1.39 -9.52
CA TRP A 55 4.20 0.48 -10.15
C TRP A 55 3.86 -1.01 -9.92
N LYS A 56 3.16 -1.34 -8.82
CA LYS A 56 2.92 -2.73 -8.38
C LYS A 56 2.22 -3.59 -9.45
N PRO A 57 1.07 -3.18 -10.03
CA PRO A 57 0.40 -3.98 -11.05
C PRO A 57 1.29 -4.26 -12.27
N PHE A 58 2.06 -3.27 -12.72
CA PHE A 58 2.98 -3.45 -13.83
C PHE A 58 4.13 -4.40 -13.45
N TYR A 59 4.77 -4.18 -12.32
CA TYR A 59 5.87 -5.02 -11.85
C TYR A 59 5.44 -6.49 -11.74
N TYR A 60 4.34 -6.75 -11.02
CA TYR A 60 3.89 -8.11 -10.74
C TYR A 60 3.35 -8.87 -11.94
N LEU A 61 2.86 -8.19 -12.96
CA LEU A 61 2.40 -8.83 -14.20
C LEU A 61 3.51 -8.99 -15.25
N LEU A 62 4.65 -8.35 -15.06
CA LEU A 62 5.78 -8.39 -15.99
C LEU A 62 6.95 -9.24 -15.45
N GLU A 63 7.14 -9.34 -14.12
CA GLU A 63 8.33 -9.97 -13.50
C GLU A 63 8.51 -11.45 -13.83
N ASP A 64 7.43 -12.17 -14.20
CA ASP A 64 7.50 -13.59 -14.52
C ASP A 64 8.13 -13.88 -15.89
N VAL A 65 8.11 -12.90 -16.80
CA VAL A 65 8.48 -13.11 -18.21
C VAL A 65 9.54 -12.12 -18.71
N LEU A 66 9.80 -11.05 -17.97
CA LEU A 66 10.76 -10.00 -18.33
C LEU A 66 11.67 -9.70 -17.12
N ASP A 67 12.89 -9.26 -17.39
CA ASP A 67 13.76 -8.71 -16.35
C ASP A 67 13.29 -7.31 -15.98
N VAL A 68 12.63 -7.18 -14.81
CA VAL A 68 12.01 -5.93 -14.37
C VAL A 68 12.82 -5.29 -13.26
N VAL A 69 13.30 -4.09 -13.51
CA VAL A 69 14.05 -3.28 -12.56
C VAL A 69 13.19 -2.14 -12.04
N LEU A 70 12.88 -2.15 -10.75
CA LEU A 70 12.22 -1.03 -10.07
C LEU A 70 13.27 -0.02 -9.64
N VAL A 71 13.06 1.27 -9.95
CA VAL A 71 14.00 2.33 -9.58
C VAL A 71 13.34 3.43 -8.77
N ASN A 72 14.08 4.02 -7.84
CA ASN A 72 13.58 5.14 -7.04
C ASN A 72 13.52 6.42 -7.90
N ALA A 73 12.38 7.11 -7.90
CA ALA A 73 12.15 8.35 -8.62
C ALA A 73 13.22 9.43 -8.32
N THR A 74 13.62 9.57 -7.05
CA THR A 74 14.66 10.54 -6.64
C THR A 74 16.02 10.17 -7.20
N ALA A 75 16.36 8.87 -7.21
CA ALA A 75 17.64 8.41 -7.78
C ALA A 75 17.70 8.63 -9.29
N ALA A 76 16.60 8.37 -10.02
CA ALA A 76 16.50 8.65 -11.46
C ALA A 76 16.57 10.15 -11.79
N ARG A 77 16.04 11.02 -10.93
CA ARG A 77 16.09 12.49 -11.10
C ARG A 77 17.47 13.08 -10.83
N ASN A 78 18.25 12.48 -9.96
CA ASN A 78 19.57 13.00 -9.57
C ASN A 78 20.67 12.68 -10.59
N VAL A 79 20.37 11.92 -11.65
CA VAL A 79 21.32 11.72 -12.75
C VAL A 79 21.36 12.99 -13.60
N PRO A 80 22.53 13.64 -13.80
CA PRO A 80 22.64 14.84 -14.63
C PRO A 80 22.16 14.59 -16.05
N GLY A 81 21.29 15.47 -16.56
CA GLY A 81 20.75 15.36 -17.92
C GLY A 81 19.54 16.26 -18.12
N ARG A 82 19.07 16.36 -19.37
CA ARG A 82 17.96 17.21 -19.75
C ARG A 82 16.63 16.44 -19.61
N LYS A 83 15.71 16.95 -18.80
CA LYS A 83 14.41 16.35 -18.52
C LYS A 83 13.27 17.17 -19.15
N THR A 84 12.35 16.51 -19.89
CA THR A 84 11.07 17.06 -20.33
C THR A 84 9.99 15.99 -20.17
N ASP A 85 8.72 16.34 -19.93
CA ASP A 85 7.64 15.41 -19.54
C ASP A 85 7.38 14.25 -20.53
N VAL A 86 7.55 14.46 -21.83
CA VAL A 86 7.50 13.39 -22.85
C VAL A 86 8.76 12.52 -22.80
N SER A 87 9.82 13.02 -22.18
CA SER A 87 11.13 12.39 -22.11
C SER A 87 11.34 11.54 -20.86
N ASP A 88 10.44 11.55 -19.88
CA ASP A 88 10.68 10.78 -18.64
C ASP A 88 10.80 9.29 -18.93
N ALA A 89 9.91 8.71 -19.74
CA ALA A 89 10.00 7.31 -20.15
C ALA A 89 11.22 7.06 -21.07
N ALA A 90 11.49 7.97 -21.99
CA ALA A 90 12.67 7.87 -22.87
C ALA A 90 13.97 8.03 -22.06
N TRP A 91 13.99 8.95 -21.11
CA TRP A 91 15.11 9.15 -20.20
C TRP A 91 15.39 7.91 -19.34
N LEU A 92 14.34 7.32 -18.74
CA LEU A 92 14.48 6.08 -17.98
C LEU A 92 15.00 4.93 -18.84
N ALA A 93 14.50 4.79 -20.07
CA ALA A 93 14.95 3.77 -21.01
C ALA A 93 16.44 3.97 -21.39
N ASP A 94 16.88 5.21 -21.56
CA ASP A 94 18.27 5.53 -21.86
C ASP A 94 19.19 5.25 -20.66
N LEU A 95 18.82 5.71 -19.47
CA LEU A 95 19.56 5.41 -18.24
C LEU A 95 19.65 3.92 -17.96
N GLY A 96 18.55 3.18 -18.17
CA GLY A 96 18.52 1.73 -18.00
C GLY A 96 19.46 1.02 -18.96
N ALA A 97 19.45 1.40 -20.22
CA ALA A 97 20.33 0.83 -21.25
C ALA A 97 21.83 1.06 -20.99
N HIS A 98 22.17 2.12 -20.26
CA HIS A 98 23.57 2.43 -19.89
C HIS A 98 23.94 1.91 -18.48
N GLY A 99 23.03 1.21 -17.78
CA GLY A 99 23.31 0.68 -16.44
C GLY A 99 23.47 1.76 -15.36
N LEU A 100 22.93 2.98 -15.58
CA LEU A 100 23.09 4.12 -14.68
C LEU A 100 22.06 4.16 -13.56
N LEU A 101 21.14 3.19 -13.52
CA LEU A 101 20.08 3.12 -12.54
C LEU A 101 20.37 2.10 -11.45
N ARG A 102 20.18 2.50 -10.21
CA ARG A 102 20.25 1.59 -9.07
C ARG A 102 18.89 0.95 -8.82
N ALA A 103 18.84 -0.37 -8.90
CA ALA A 103 17.65 -1.15 -8.58
C ALA A 103 17.21 -0.97 -7.12
N SER A 104 15.91 -0.80 -6.91
CA SER A 104 15.28 -0.92 -5.60
C SER A 104 15.00 -2.39 -5.30
N PHE A 105 15.21 -2.79 -4.06
CA PHE A 105 14.90 -4.16 -3.65
C PHE A 105 13.38 -4.37 -3.60
N VAL A 106 12.89 -5.33 -4.39
CA VAL A 106 11.52 -5.83 -4.31
C VAL A 106 11.57 -7.22 -3.67
N PRO A 107 10.92 -7.44 -2.51
CA PRO A 107 10.94 -8.74 -1.86
C PRO A 107 10.27 -9.81 -2.73
N PRO A 108 10.68 -11.10 -2.60
CA PRO A 108 9.97 -12.22 -3.21
C PRO A 108 8.50 -12.28 -2.79
N GLU A 109 7.65 -12.87 -3.63
CA GLU A 109 6.20 -12.90 -3.43
C GLU A 109 5.75 -13.37 -2.03
N PRO A 110 6.28 -14.48 -1.44
CA PRO A 110 5.87 -14.91 -0.11
C PRO A 110 6.13 -13.85 0.98
N ILE A 111 7.23 -13.10 0.84
CA ILE A 111 7.57 -12.01 1.77
C ILE A 111 6.67 -10.80 1.54
N ARG A 112 6.26 -10.52 0.29
CA ARG A 112 5.29 -9.47 -0.02
C ARG A 112 3.94 -9.77 0.63
N ILE A 113 3.43 -10.99 0.47
CA ILE A 113 2.18 -11.45 1.07
C ILE A 113 2.24 -11.32 2.61
N LEU A 114 3.32 -11.79 3.24
CA LEU A 114 3.50 -11.68 4.68
C LEU A 114 3.48 -10.21 5.15
N ARG A 115 4.16 -9.32 4.43
CA ARG A 115 4.17 -7.88 4.74
C ARG A 115 2.79 -7.25 4.60
N ASP A 116 2.02 -7.63 3.60
CA ASP A 116 0.68 -7.09 3.39
C ASP A 116 -0.28 -7.59 4.47
N LEU A 117 -0.21 -8.88 4.87
CA LEU A 117 -0.99 -9.43 5.98
C LEU A 117 -0.64 -8.76 7.31
N THR A 118 0.63 -8.56 7.61
CA THR A 118 1.04 -7.90 8.86
C THR A 118 0.63 -6.43 8.90
N ARG A 119 0.70 -5.72 7.77
CA ARG A 119 0.20 -4.34 7.65
C ARG A 119 -1.31 -4.27 7.84
N ALA A 120 -2.06 -5.16 7.17
CA ALA A 120 -3.51 -5.24 7.32
C ALA A 120 -3.90 -5.49 8.78
N ARG A 121 -3.26 -6.45 9.45
CA ARG A 121 -3.46 -6.72 10.89
C ARG A 121 -3.21 -5.48 11.74
N THR A 122 -2.10 -4.78 11.51
CA THR A 122 -1.76 -3.56 12.25
C THR A 122 -2.80 -2.46 12.03
N THR A 123 -3.26 -2.26 10.80
CA THR A 123 -4.28 -1.27 10.45
C THR A 123 -5.61 -1.57 11.15
N ILE A 124 -6.04 -2.84 11.15
CA ILE A 124 -7.29 -3.27 11.84
C ILE A 124 -7.16 -3.07 13.36
N ALA A 125 -6.02 -3.45 13.95
CA ALA A 125 -5.78 -3.25 15.38
C ALA A 125 -5.82 -1.76 15.76
N GLN A 126 -5.20 -0.89 14.96
CA GLN A 126 -5.24 0.57 15.16
C GLN A 126 -6.66 1.15 14.99
N ALA A 127 -7.43 0.65 14.01
CA ALA A 127 -8.81 1.05 13.82
C ALA A 127 -9.65 0.68 15.06
N ARG A 128 -9.49 -0.55 15.58
CA ARG A 128 -10.17 -0.99 16.81
C ARG A 128 -9.85 -0.08 18.00
N VAL A 129 -8.59 0.28 18.19
CA VAL A 129 -8.17 1.19 19.28
C VAL A 129 -8.83 2.56 19.13
N LYS A 130 -8.89 3.11 17.93
CA LYS A 130 -9.57 4.40 17.66
C LYS A 130 -11.04 4.36 18.00
N GLU A 131 -11.75 3.28 17.66
CA GLU A 131 -13.17 3.16 18.01
C GLU A 131 -13.39 3.03 19.53
N ILE A 132 -12.51 2.32 20.24
CA ILE A 132 -12.56 2.25 21.71
C ILE A 132 -12.35 3.65 22.33
N GLN A 133 -11.38 4.42 21.83
CA GLN A 133 -11.13 5.79 22.29
C GLN A 133 -12.33 6.72 22.03
N ARG A 134 -13.02 6.56 20.89
CA ARG A 134 -14.25 7.30 20.60
C ARG A 134 -15.36 6.95 21.59
N LEU A 135 -15.51 5.67 21.90
CA LEU A 135 -16.48 5.20 22.87
C LEU A 135 -16.17 5.72 24.29
N GLU A 136 -14.89 5.69 24.70
CA GLU A 136 -14.45 6.26 25.98
C GLU A 136 -14.81 7.76 26.06
N LYS A 137 -14.55 8.51 24.98
CA LYS A 137 -14.91 9.93 24.94
C LYS A 137 -16.41 10.15 25.07
N LEU A 138 -17.25 9.35 24.41
CA LEU A 138 -18.71 9.45 24.55
C LEU A 138 -19.16 9.16 25.98
N LEU A 139 -18.57 8.19 26.66
CA LEU A 139 -18.86 7.86 28.06
C LEU A 139 -18.43 9.01 28.98
N GLU A 140 -17.25 9.59 28.78
CA GLU A 140 -16.77 10.74 29.54
C GLU A 140 -17.69 11.97 29.35
N ASP A 141 -18.10 12.25 28.10
CA ASP A 141 -19.05 13.34 27.80
C ASP A 141 -20.43 13.12 28.47
N ALA A 142 -20.82 11.86 28.69
CA ALA A 142 -22.03 11.47 29.43
C ALA A 142 -21.82 11.39 30.96
N GLY A 143 -20.64 11.71 31.47
CA GLY A 143 -20.32 11.61 32.88
C GLY A 143 -20.08 10.18 33.42
N ILE A 144 -19.92 9.19 32.54
CA ILE A 144 -19.75 7.77 32.86
C ILE A 144 -18.27 7.40 32.85
N LYS A 145 -17.66 7.25 34.02
CA LYS A 145 -16.23 6.98 34.20
C LYS A 145 -15.87 5.47 34.13
N LEU A 146 -16.38 4.75 33.12
CA LEU A 146 -16.20 3.29 33.03
C LEU A 146 -14.72 2.87 32.93
N SER A 147 -13.89 3.62 32.19
CA SER A 147 -12.46 3.36 32.03
C SER A 147 -11.65 3.52 33.31
N SER A 148 -12.15 4.25 34.32
CA SER A 148 -11.50 4.38 35.63
C SER A 148 -11.55 3.11 36.46
N VAL A 149 -12.51 2.23 36.21
CA VAL A 149 -12.74 1.00 36.98
C VAL A 149 -12.48 -0.26 36.14
N ALA A 150 -12.82 -0.22 34.84
CA ALA A 150 -12.64 -1.32 33.91
C ALA A 150 -11.38 -1.13 33.07
N THR A 151 -10.42 -2.05 33.17
CA THR A 151 -9.20 -2.02 32.35
C THR A 151 -9.48 -2.22 30.86
N ASP A 152 -10.54 -2.94 30.53
CA ASP A 152 -11.03 -3.16 29.15
C ASP A 152 -12.54 -2.90 29.14
N ILE A 153 -12.94 -1.73 28.64
CA ILE A 153 -14.35 -1.32 28.56
C ILE A 153 -15.14 -2.11 27.50
N VAL A 154 -14.47 -2.81 26.59
CA VAL A 154 -15.10 -3.70 25.58
C VAL A 154 -14.95 -5.18 25.93
N GLY A 155 -14.42 -5.49 27.12
CA GLY A 155 -14.40 -6.83 27.71
C GLY A 155 -15.78 -7.29 28.15
N VAL A 156 -15.87 -8.49 28.75
CA VAL A 156 -17.14 -9.14 29.07
C VAL A 156 -18.06 -8.26 29.92
N SER A 157 -17.55 -7.70 31.03
CA SER A 157 -18.33 -6.82 31.91
C SER A 157 -18.65 -5.47 31.27
N GLY A 158 -17.63 -4.82 30.67
CA GLY A 158 -17.81 -3.53 30.03
C GLY A 158 -18.82 -3.59 28.89
N ARG A 159 -18.79 -4.64 28.08
CA ARG A 159 -19.75 -4.85 26.99
C ARG A 159 -21.19 -5.02 27.53
N ALA A 160 -21.38 -5.83 28.56
CA ALA A 160 -22.70 -5.98 29.16
C ALA A 160 -23.25 -4.65 29.72
N MET A 161 -22.39 -3.84 30.34
CA MET A 161 -22.76 -2.51 30.83
C MET A 161 -23.10 -1.55 29.67
N LEU A 162 -22.30 -1.55 28.60
CA LEU A 162 -22.55 -0.74 27.41
C LEU A 162 -23.86 -1.12 26.71
N GLU A 163 -24.14 -2.42 26.59
CA GLU A 163 -25.39 -2.94 26.01
C GLU A 163 -26.61 -2.51 26.85
N ALA A 164 -26.50 -2.57 28.19
CA ALA A 164 -27.56 -2.07 29.07
C ALA A 164 -27.79 -0.56 28.93
N LEU A 165 -26.72 0.24 28.84
CA LEU A 165 -26.83 1.69 28.59
C LEU A 165 -27.51 1.99 27.24
N VAL A 166 -27.12 1.26 26.19
CA VAL A 166 -27.75 1.40 24.85
C VAL A 166 -29.23 1.00 24.88
N ALA A 167 -29.58 0.01 25.70
CA ALA A 167 -30.98 -0.40 25.93
C ALA A 167 -31.80 0.59 26.80
N GLY A 168 -31.19 1.70 27.23
CA GLY A 168 -31.85 2.74 28.02
C GLY A 168 -31.83 2.53 29.53
N GLN A 169 -30.99 1.62 30.05
CA GLN A 169 -30.83 1.46 31.51
C GLN A 169 -30.05 2.66 32.07
N THR A 170 -30.68 3.43 32.92
CA THR A 170 -30.13 4.64 33.56
C THR A 170 -29.75 4.45 35.04
N ASP A 171 -30.22 3.36 35.66
CA ASP A 171 -29.87 3.06 37.04
C ASP A 171 -28.43 2.57 37.16
N ALA A 172 -27.59 3.40 37.77
CA ALA A 172 -26.17 3.12 37.97
C ALA A 172 -25.90 1.83 38.73
N ALA A 173 -26.73 1.51 39.75
CA ALA A 173 -26.60 0.29 40.55
C ALA A 173 -26.89 -0.97 39.71
N ALA A 174 -27.93 -0.93 38.90
CA ALA A 174 -28.29 -2.02 37.99
C ALA A 174 -27.21 -2.25 36.93
N VAL A 175 -26.63 -1.18 36.37
CA VAL A 175 -25.50 -1.28 35.42
C VAL A 175 -24.26 -1.83 36.11
N ALA A 176 -23.93 -1.36 37.31
CA ALA A 176 -22.77 -1.83 38.09
C ALA A 176 -22.89 -3.33 38.44
N ASP A 177 -24.09 -3.85 38.72
CA ASP A 177 -24.32 -5.26 39.08
C ASP A 177 -24.04 -6.23 37.90
N LEU A 178 -23.90 -5.71 36.67
CA LEU A 178 -23.44 -6.51 35.53
C LEU A 178 -21.93 -6.82 35.55
N ALA A 179 -21.19 -6.26 36.50
CA ALA A 179 -19.78 -6.55 36.68
C ALA A 179 -19.52 -8.00 37.03
N ARG A 180 -18.49 -8.59 36.44
CA ARG A 180 -18.08 -9.98 36.66
C ARG A 180 -16.62 -10.06 37.08
N ARG A 181 -16.28 -11.13 37.82
CA ARG A 181 -14.91 -11.44 38.25
C ARG A 181 -14.25 -10.25 38.99
N GLY A 182 -13.00 -9.90 38.64
CA GLY A 182 -12.23 -8.86 39.32
C GLY A 182 -12.84 -7.46 39.25
N LEU A 183 -13.73 -7.17 38.30
CA LEU A 183 -14.43 -5.87 38.26
C LEU A 183 -15.49 -5.79 39.36
N ARG A 184 -16.15 -6.92 39.72
CA ARG A 184 -17.15 -6.95 40.79
C ARG A 184 -16.55 -6.59 42.17
N ALA A 185 -15.29 -6.83 42.37
CA ALA A 185 -14.61 -6.47 43.63
C ALA A 185 -14.32 -4.96 43.75
N LYS A 186 -14.59 -4.18 42.72
CA LYS A 186 -14.39 -2.72 42.68
C LYS A 186 -15.67 -1.91 42.76
N ILE A 187 -16.80 -2.59 42.87
CA ILE A 187 -18.15 -2.05 43.07
C ILE A 187 -18.52 -2.16 44.56
#